data_c6900e0a8203129d8c286ac1896709b1
#
_entry.id   c6900e0a8203129d8c286ac1896709b1
#
_cell.length_a   1.000
_cell.length_b   1.000
_cell.length_c   1.000
_cell.angle_alpha   90.00
_cell.angle_beta   90.00
_cell.angle_gamma   90.00
#
_symmetry.space_group_name_H-M   'P 1'
#
loop_
_entity.id
_entity.type
_entity.pdbx_description
1 polymer ?
#
loop_
_entity_poly.entity_id
_entity_poly.type
_entity_poly.pdbx_seq_one_letter_code
_entity_poly.pdbx_strand_id
1 'polypeptide(L)'
;IIGCVILLLYVLSRRTVKSRKDLKKNINLQDLGSIPYVRTKKRKKETFYNSVSLLNERISMSYLEAIRKLRIRIMKDVEKKEYQTLLVTSSIPGEGKTTLSANLAISIAQQGKKVLLVDCDLRNPSIAGVMNEQEPHPGLGSVLKKEVPLSEAITNVKLPKERTNENGS
;
A
#
# COMPACT_ATOMS: atom_id res chain seq x y z
N ILE A 1 23.32 -38.84 -6.70
CA ILE A 1 24.36 -37.82 -6.47
C ILE A 1 24.28 -36.74 -7.58
N ILE A 2 24.32 -37.14 -8.89
CA ILE A 2 24.27 -36.21 -10.03
C ILE A 2 23.02 -35.33 -10.02
N GLY A 3 21.81 -35.90 -9.73
CA GLY A 3 20.58 -35.14 -9.63
C GLY A 3 20.59 -34.06 -8.53
N CYS A 4 21.21 -34.37 -7.38
CA CYS A 4 21.35 -33.37 -6.30
C CYS A 4 22.28 -32.22 -6.69
N VAL A 5 23.35 -32.50 -7.44
CA VAL A 5 24.27 -31.45 -7.93
C VAL A 5 23.57 -30.53 -8.94
N ILE A 6 22.81 -31.11 -9.88
CA ILE A 6 22.04 -30.34 -10.85
C ILE A 6 21.00 -29.46 -10.14
N LEU A 7 20.29 -30.00 -9.15
CA LEU A 7 19.30 -29.26 -8.39
C LEU A 7 19.94 -28.13 -7.57
N LEU A 8 21.10 -28.39 -6.98
CA LEU A 8 21.90 -27.39 -6.26
C LEU A 8 22.37 -26.27 -7.21
N LEU A 9 22.90 -26.60 -8.35
CA LEU A 9 23.32 -25.64 -9.39
C LEU A 9 22.14 -24.82 -9.91
N TYR A 10 20.97 -25.44 -10.11
CA TYR A 10 19.74 -24.75 -10.50
C TYR A 10 19.26 -23.76 -9.42
N VAL A 11 19.28 -24.15 -8.13
CA VAL A 11 18.91 -23.26 -7.02
C VAL A 11 19.91 -22.11 -6.86
N LEU A 12 21.20 -22.37 -7.01
CA LEU A 12 22.26 -21.36 -6.94
C LEU A 12 22.22 -20.40 -8.14
N SER A 13 21.79 -20.87 -9.31
CA SER A 13 21.65 -20.07 -10.54
C SER A 13 20.45 -19.11 -10.49
N ARG A 14 19.46 -19.37 -9.65
CA ARG A 14 18.33 -18.42 -9.48
C ARG A 14 18.79 -17.17 -8.74
N ARG A 15 18.89 -16.07 -9.46
CA ARG A 15 19.13 -14.72 -8.88
C ARG A 15 17.89 -14.26 -8.12
N THR A 16 17.73 -14.70 -6.87
CA THR A 16 16.68 -14.20 -5.98
C THR A 16 17.21 -13.03 -5.17
N VAL A 17 16.45 -11.97 -5.09
CA VAL A 17 16.75 -10.83 -4.22
C VAL A 17 16.55 -11.28 -2.77
N LYS A 18 17.65 -11.47 -2.03
CA LYS A 18 17.64 -11.95 -0.63
C LYS A 18 17.85 -10.82 0.39
N SER A 19 18.36 -9.67 -0.05
CA SER A 19 18.67 -8.55 0.85
C SER A 19 18.42 -7.20 0.20
N ARG A 20 18.29 -6.15 1.04
CA ARG A 20 18.20 -4.75 0.59
C ARG A 20 19.42 -4.30 -0.20
N LYS A 21 20.60 -4.87 0.10
CA LYS A 21 21.85 -4.57 -0.64
C LYS A 21 21.77 -5.06 -2.08
N ASP A 22 21.07 -6.18 -2.32
CA ASP A 22 20.89 -6.74 -3.66
C ASP A 22 20.01 -5.86 -4.54
N LEU A 23 18.97 -5.22 -3.95
CA LEU A 23 18.11 -4.26 -4.65
C LEU A 23 18.94 -3.07 -5.16
N LYS A 24 19.74 -2.47 -4.29
CA LYS A 24 20.56 -1.30 -4.66
C LYS A 24 21.63 -1.64 -5.70
N LYS A 25 22.25 -2.83 -5.60
CA LYS A 25 23.32 -3.26 -6.49
C LYS A 25 22.83 -3.68 -7.88
N ASN A 26 21.66 -4.34 -7.94
CA ASN A 26 21.19 -5.00 -9.17
C ASN A 26 20.17 -4.17 -9.96
N ILE A 27 19.42 -3.27 -9.33
CA ILE A 27 18.26 -2.62 -9.96
C ILE A 27 18.40 -1.09 -9.97
N ASN A 28 19.39 -0.52 -9.29
CA ASN A 28 19.61 0.94 -9.16
C ASN A 28 18.36 1.71 -8.70
N LEU A 29 17.50 1.06 -7.88
CA LEU A 29 16.31 1.68 -7.31
C LEU A 29 16.58 2.18 -5.90
N GLN A 30 15.92 3.28 -5.54
CA GLN A 30 15.96 3.81 -4.18
C GLN A 30 15.17 2.92 -3.23
N ASP A 31 15.80 2.44 -2.16
CA ASP A 31 15.11 1.74 -1.07
C ASP A 31 14.35 2.74 -0.19
N LEU A 32 13.02 2.73 -0.27
CA LEU A 32 12.15 3.57 0.55
C LEU A 32 11.87 2.98 1.93
N GLY A 33 12.30 1.76 2.20
CA GLY A 33 12.15 1.11 3.50
C GLY A 33 11.41 -0.22 3.45
N SER A 34 11.05 -0.73 4.62
CA SER A 34 10.25 -1.95 4.77
C SER A 34 9.07 -1.70 5.67
N ILE A 35 7.97 -2.34 5.32
CA ILE A 35 6.76 -2.40 6.13
C ILE A 35 6.75 -3.73 6.87
N PRO A 36 6.58 -3.76 8.19
CA PRO A 36 6.53 -5.01 8.94
C PRO A 36 5.29 -5.82 8.53
N TYR A 37 5.46 -7.12 8.45
CA TYR A 37 4.35 -8.02 8.21
C TYR A 37 3.40 -8.03 9.41
N VAL A 38 2.12 -7.72 9.17
CA VAL A 38 1.07 -7.80 10.20
C VAL A 38 0.48 -9.20 10.19
N ARG A 39 0.77 -9.97 11.23
CA ARG A 39 0.22 -11.31 11.39
C ARG A 39 -1.23 -11.20 11.84
N THR A 40 -2.16 -11.45 10.94
CA THR A 40 -3.59 -11.53 11.28
C THR A 40 -3.98 -12.98 11.54
N LYS A 41 -4.73 -13.23 12.62
CA LYS A 41 -5.36 -14.55 12.81
C LYS A 41 -6.32 -14.77 11.64
N LYS A 42 -6.39 -16.00 11.08
CA LYS A 42 -7.30 -16.39 9.99
C LYS A 42 -8.73 -15.92 10.33
N ARG A 43 -9.15 -14.81 9.76
CA ARG A 43 -10.49 -14.24 9.89
C ARG A 43 -11.06 -14.00 8.49
N LYS A 44 -12.38 -13.79 8.38
CA LYS A 44 -13.07 -13.46 7.12
C LYS A 44 -12.37 -12.29 6.40
N LYS A 45 -12.44 -12.24 5.08
CA LYS A 45 -11.74 -11.29 4.20
C LYS A 45 -11.90 -9.81 4.63
N GLU A 46 -13.11 -9.41 5.04
CA GLU A 46 -13.42 -8.08 5.59
C GLU A 46 -12.62 -7.75 6.87
N THR A 47 -12.43 -8.74 7.73
CA THR A 47 -11.69 -8.55 8.98
C THR A 47 -10.18 -8.41 8.75
N PHE A 48 -9.65 -8.94 7.64
CA PHE A 48 -8.24 -8.76 7.27
C PHE A 48 -7.95 -7.29 6.93
N TYR A 49 -8.71 -6.70 6.03
CA TYR A 49 -8.53 -5.30 5.64
C TYR A 49 -8.67 -4.35 6.83
N ASN A 50 -9.69 -4.56 7.65
CA ASN A 50 -9.90 -3.76 8.86
C ASN A 50 -8.72 -3.86 9.85
N SER A 51 -8.05 -5.00 9.95
CA SER A 51 -6.94 -5.19 10.89
C SER A 51 -5.62 -4.55 10.44
N VAL A 52 -5.48 -4.20 9.17
CA VAL A 52 -4.27 -3.58 8.59
C VAL A 52 -4.51 -2.17 8.05
N SER A 53 -5.70 -1.62 8.22
CA SER A 53 -6.04 -0.25 7.82
C SER A 53 -5.73 0.75 8.93
N LEU A 54 -5.16 1.92 8.57
CA LEU A 54 -4.99 3.05 9.48
C LEU A 54 -6.32 3.64 9.98
N LEU A 55 -7.45 3.25 9.38
CA LEU A 55 -8.78 3.54 9.92
C LEU A 55 -9.06 2.78 11.22
N ASN A 56 -8.28 1.73 11.51
CA ASN A 56 -8.44 0.93 12.72
C ASN A 56 -7.53 1.44 13.84
N GLU A 57 -8.12 1.80 14.95
CA GLU A 57 -7.40 2.26 16.15
C GLU A 57 -6.50 1.20 16.79
N ARG A 58 -6.69 -0.08 16.49
CA ARG A 58 -5.91 -1.20 17.07
C ARG A 58 -4.68 -1.59 16.24
N ILE A 59 -4.34 -0.82 15.21
CA ILE A 59 -3.16 -1.12 14.38
C ILE A 59 -1.88 -1.01 15.22
N SER A 60 -0.89 -1.88 14.94
CA SER A 60 0.35 -1.88 15.70
C SER A 60 1.15 -0.59 15.47
N MET A 61 1.78 -0.07 16.52
CA MET A 61 2.60 1.15 16.45
C MET A 61 3.77 0.98 15.49
N SER A 62 4.39 -0.20 15.43
CA SER A 62 5.49 -0.48 14.49
C SER A 62 5.07 -0.36 13.02
N TYR A 63 3.85 -0.80 12.70
CA TYR A 63 3.29 -0.64 11.36
C TYR A 63 2.99 0.83 11.05
N LEU A 64 2.34 1.52 11.98
CA LEU A 64 2.04 2.96 11.86
C LEU A 64 3.31 3.77 11.60
N GLU A 65 4.36 3.54 12.39
CA GLU A 65 5.66 4.20 12.22
C GLU A 65 6.33 3.87 10.88
N ALA A 66 6.18 2.66 10.37
CA ALA A 66 6.70 2.29 9.06
C ALA A 66 5.99 3.06 7.93
N ILE A 67 4.66 3.20 8.00
CA ILE A 67 3.89 4.01 7.05
C ILE A 67 4.26 5.49 7.14
N ARG A 68 4.43 6.04 8.35
CA ARG A 68 4.88 7.43 8.56
C ARG A 68 6.26 7.69 7.95
N LYS A 69 7.22 6.79 8.17
CA LYS A 69 8.56 6.89 7.59
C LYS A 69 8.52 6.84 6.07
N LEU A 70 7.69 5.96 5.51
CA LEU A 70 7.48 5.88 4.06
C LEU A 70 6.87 7.16 3.52
N ARG A 71 5.80 7.68 4.15
CA ARG A 71 5.19 8.96 3.81
C ARG A 71 6.22 10.08 3.74
N ILE A 72 7.02 10.26 4.81
CA ILE A 72 8.02 11.33 4.88
C ILE A 72 9.00 11.26 3.71
N ARG A 73 9.47 10.06 3.36
CA ARG A 73 10.40 9.87 2.25
C ARG A 73 9.77 10.21 0.91
N ILE A 74 8.55 9.72 0.67
CA ILE A 74 7.81 10.00 -0.57
C ILE A 74 7.49 11.49 -0.68
N MET A 75 6.97 12.11 0.37
CA MET A 75 6.61 13.53 0.35
C MET A 75 7.81 14.43 0.11
N LYS A 76 8.98 14.09 0.63
CA LYS A 76 10.23 14.81 0.33
C LYS A 76 10.57 14.77 -1.17
N ASP A 77 10.39 13.62 -1.82
CA ASP A 77 10.64 13.51 -3.26
C ASP A 77 9.55 14.20 -4.09
N VAL A 78 8.28 14.11 -3.66
CA VAL A 78 7.12 14.80 -4.26
C VAL A 78 7.33 16.31 -4.25
N GLU A 79 7.70 16.90 -3.11
CA GLU A 79 7.93 18.34 -2.96
C GLU A 79 9.15 18.80 -3.77
N LYS A 80 10.24 18.03 -3.75
CA LYS A 80 11.46 18.40 -4.48
C LYS A 80 11.30 18.35 -5.99
N LYS A 81 10.44 17.45 -6.51
CA LYS A 81 10.28 17.19 -7.94
C LYS A 81 8.92 17.64 -8.48
N GLU A 82 8.10 18.26 -7.64
CA GLU A 82 6.75 18.76 -7.98
C GLU A 82 5.82 17.69 -8.55
N TYR A 83 5.99 16.43 -8.12
CA TYR A 83 5.10 15.34 -8.54
C TYR A 83 3.72 15.50 -7.93
N GLN A 84 2.69 15.25 -8.73
CA GLN A 84 1.29 15.23 -8.27
C GLN A 84 0.68 13.83 -8.26
N THR A 85 1.33 12.88 -8.89
CA THR A 85 0.81 11.51 -9.06
C THR A 85 1.82 10.49 -8.56
N LEU A 86 1.34 9.53 -7.76
CA LEU A 86 2.10 8.40 -7.26
C LEU A 86 1.46 7.11 -7.76
N LEU A 87 2.22 6.30 -8.48
CA LEU A 87 1.81 4.95 -8.88
C LEU A 87 2.38 3.91 -7.92
N VAL A 88 1.51 3.06 -7.37
CA VAL A 88 1.90 1.91 -6.55
C VAL A 88 1.61 0.62 -7.32
N THR A 89 2.63 -0.19 -7.53
CA THR A 89 2.53 -1.46 -8.24
C THR A 89 3.28 -2.58 -7.52
N SER A 90 3.10 -3.83 -7.95
CA SER A 90 3.80 -5.00 -7.40
C SER A 90 4.03 -6.05 -8.49
N SER A 91 5.01 -6.92 -8.29
CA SER A 91 5.40 -7.97 -9.25
C SER A 91 4.36 -9.08 -9.35
N ILE A 92 3.74 -9.43 -8.22
CA ILE A 92 2.77 -10.52 -8.13
C ILE A 92 1.54 -10.07 -7.30
N PRO A 93 0.40 -10.74 -7.46
CA PRO A 93 -0.77 -10.52 -6.61
C PRO A 93 -0.48 -10.85 -5.14
N GLY A 94 -1.13 -10.13 -4.22
CA GLY A 94 -1.06 -10.43 -2.78
C GLY A 94 0.14 -9.82 -2.03
N GLU A 95 1.02 -9.05 -2.67
CA GLU A 95 2.16 -8.37 -2.02
C GLU A 95 1.77 -7.15 -1.17
N GLY A 96 0.48 -6.84 -1.09
CA GLY A 96 -0.03 -5.77 -0.23
C GLY A 96 -0.09 -4.38 -0.87
N LYS A 97 0.01 -4.26 -2.22
CA LYS A 97 -0.07 -2.97 -2.93
C LYS A 97 -1.31 -2.16 -2.53
N THR A 98 -2.49 -2.77 -2.53
CA THR A 98 -3.76 -2.10 -2.18
C THR A 98 -3.76 -1.59 -0.73
N THR A 99 -3.35 -2.45 0.21
CA THR A 99 -3.23 -2.10 1.63
C THR A 99 -2.23 -0.97 1.84
N LEU A 100 -1.08 -1.03 1.16
CA LEU A 100 -0.06 0.00 1.23
C LEU A 100 -0.55 1.33 0.66
N SER A 101 -1.17 1.31 -0.53
CA SER A 101 -1.70 2.52 -1.19
C SER A 101 -2.75 3.21 -0.34
N ALA A 102 -3.70 2.45 0.21
CA ALA A 102 -4.75 2.95 1.07
C ALA A 102 -4.17 3.60 2.34
N ASN A 103 -3.28 2.90 3.05
CA ASN A 103 -2.68 3.42 4.28
C ASN A 103 -1.77 4.63 4.02
N LEU A 104 -1.06 4.65 2.91
CA LEU A 104 -0.25 5.81 2.53
C LEU A 104 -1.14 7.02 2.22
N ALA A 105 -2.23 6.83 1.46
CA ALA A 105 -3.21 7.88 1.16
C ALA A 105 -3.83 8.45 2.45
N ILE A 106 -4.26 7.59 3.38
CA ILE A 106 -4.77 7.99 4.70
C ILE A 106 -3.72 8.81 5.45
N SER A 107 -2.49 8.30 5.52
CA SER A 107 -1.41 8.95 6.25
C SER A 107 -1.03 10.32 5.66
N ILE A 108 -1.08 10.51 4.35
CA ILE A 108 -0.86 11.79 3.68
C ILE A 108 -2.03 12.75 3.96
N ALA A 109 -3.26 12.27 3.85
CA ALA A 109 -4.46 13.07 4.09
C ALA A 109 -4.58 13.53 5.55
N GLN A 110 -4.13 12.74 6.52
CA GLN A 110 -4.03 13.12 7.94
C GLN A 110 -3.11 14.33 8.19
N GLN A 111 -2.21 14.64 7.25
CA GLN A 111 -1.39 15.86 7.28
C GLN A 111 -2.06 17.07 6.62
N GLY A 112 -3.37 17.02 6.40
CA GLY A 112 -4.14 18.10 5.79
C GLY A 112 -3.98 18.22 4.26
N LYS A 113 -3.32 17.26 3.60
CA LYS A 113 -3.21 17.25 2.14
C LYS A 113 -4.48 16.67 1.50
N LYS A 114 -4.92 17.23 0.38
CA LYS A 114 -5.99 16.65 -0.43
C LYS A 114 -5.43 15.47 -1.23
N VAL A 115 -6.01 14.29 -1.06
CA VAL A 115 -5.56 13.05 -1.71
C VAL A 115 -6.72 12.40 -2.42
N LEU A 116 -6.54 12.05 -3.70
CA LEU A 116 -7.44 11.19 -4.45
C LEU A 116 -6.77 9.82 -4.59
N LEU A 117 -7.40 8.79 -4.04
CA LEU A 117 -6.96 7.41 -4.20
C LEU A 117 -7.79 6.74 -5.30
N VAL A 118 -7.11 6.21 -6.32
CA VAL A 118 -7.76 5.59 -7.48
C VAL A 118 -7.42 4.11 -7.53
N ASP A 119 -8.44 3.25 -7.55
CA ASP A 119 -8.27 1.82 -7.80
C ASP A 119 -8.24 1.55 -9.31
N CYS A 120 -7.05 1.27 -9.83
CA CYS A 120 -6.87 0.91 -11.24
C CYS A 120 -6.93 -0.61 -11.49
N ASP A 121 -7.17 -1.43 -10.46
CA ASP A 121 -7.41 -2.86 -10.61
C ASP A 121 -8.88 -3.12 -10.98
N LEU A 122 -9.23 -2.84 -12.24
CA LEU A 122 -10.60 -2.99 -12.73
C LEU A 122 -11.09 -4.46 -12.74
N ARG A 123 -10.19 -5.42 -12.62
CA ARG A 123 -10.53 -6.85 -12.62
C ARG A 123 -10.90 -7.35 -11.22
N ASN A 124 -10.25 -6.81 -10.19
CA ASN A 124 -10.47 -7.22 -8.81
C ASN A 124 -10.30 -6.02 -7.85
N PRO A 125 -11.15 -4.99 -7.97
CA PRO A 125 -11.06 -3.80 -7.16
C PRO A 125 -11.20 -4.15 -5.67
N SER A 126 -10.38 -3.55 -4.82
CA SER A 126 -10.32 -3.90 -3.41
C SER A 126 -10.11 -2.70 -2.47
N ILE A 127 -9.91 -1.49 -3.02
CA ILE A 127 -9.71 -0.27 -2.21
C ILE A 127 -10.96 0.06 -1.39
N ALA A 128 -12.16 -0.08 -1.95
CA ALA A 128 -13.41 0.16 -1.24
C ALA A 128 -13.49 -0.67 0.05
N GLY A 129 -13.16 -1.97 -0.03
CA GLY A 129 -13.12 -2.85 1.13
C GLY A 129 -12.06 -2.46 2.17
N VAL A 130 -10.90 -1.94 1.76
CA VAL A 130 -9.87 -1.43 2.67
C VAL A 130 -10.30 -0.14 3.35
N MET A 131 -11.06 0.70 2.64
CA MET A 131 -11.61 1.96 3.14
C MET A 131 -12.91 1.79 3.94
N ASN A 132 -13.39 0.54 4.10
CA ASN A 132 -14.64 0.20 4.79
C ASN A 132 -15.87 0.85 4.15
N GLU A 133 -15.82 1.08 2.83
CA GLU A 133 -16.95 1.54 2.05
C GLU A 133 -17.86 0.34 1.73
N GLN A 134 -19.12 0.41 2.14
CA GLN A 134 -20.08 -0.69 2.00
C GLN A 134 -21.13 -0.42 0.93
N GLU A 135 -21.35 0.85 0.59
CA GLU A 135 -22.33 1.23 -0.42
C GLU A 135 -21.80 0.98 -1.83
N PRO A 136 -22.60 0.43 -2.73
CA PRO A 136 -22.23 0.30 -4.12
C PRO A 136 -22.18 1.67 -4.79
N HIS A 137 -21.00 2.09 -5.22
CA HIS A 137 -20.79 3.34 -5.96
C HIS A 137 -20.33 3.05 -7.39
N PRO A 138 -20.70 3.90 -8.36
CA PRO A 138 -20.05 3.86 -9.67
C PRO A 138 -18.54 4.09 -9.48
N GLY A 139 -17.72 3.28 -10.14
CA GLY A 139 -16.27 3.33 -10.02
C GLY A 139 -15.60 3.90 -11.27
N LEU A 140 -14.27 3.80 -11.30
CA LEU A 140 -13.46 4.23 -12.45
C LEU A 140 -13.94 3.59 -13.77
N GLY A 141 -14.38 2.33 -13.75
CA GLY A 141 -14.90 1.64 -14.91
C GLY A 141 -16.11 2.34 -15.55
N SER A 142 -17.05 2.79 -14.73
CA SER A 142 -18.24 3.53 -15.19
C SER A 142 -17.89 4.89 -15.79
N VAL A 143 -16.88 5.58 -15.20
CA VAL A 143 -16.37 6.85 -15.74
C VAL A 143 -15.71 6.65 -17.09
N LEU A 144 -14.87 5.63 -17.23
CA LEU A 144 -14.20 5.31 -18.49
C LEU A 144 -15.16 4.94 -19.62
N LYS A 145 -16.27 4.30 -19.27
CA LYS A 145 -17.37 3.99 -20.21
C LYS A 145 -18.28 5.18 -20.48
N LYS A 146 -18.06 6.32 -19.81
CA LYS A 146 -18.90 7.52 -19.90
C LYS A 146 -20.35 7.29 -19.42
N GLU A 147 -20.56 6.34 -18.53
CA GLU A 147 -21.86 6.05 -17.92
C GLU A 147 -22.22 7.10 -16.85
N VAL A 148 -21.20 7.60 -16.14
CA VAL A 148 -21.33 8.62 -15.09
C VAL A 148 -20.21 9.65 -15.18
N PRO A 149 -20.43 10.90 -14.72
CA PRO A 149 -19.37 11.88 -14.58
C PRO A 149 -18.43 11.51 -13.42
N LEU A 150 -17.18 12.00 -13.48
CA LEU A 150 -16.17 11.75 -12.43
C LEU A 150 -16.65 12.15 -11.04
N SER A 151 -17.41 13.23 -10.91
CA SER A 151 -17.91 13.73 -9.63
C SER A 151 -18.81 12.72 -8.88
N GLU A 152 -19.52 11.86 -9.60
CA GLU A 152 -20.39 10.83 -9.02
C GLU A 152 -19.61 9.57 -8.61
N ALA A 153 -18.42 9.36 -9.19
CA ALA A 153 -17.56 8.23 -8.88
C ALA A 153 -16.58 8.51 -7.71
N ILE A 154 -16.55 9.73 -7.19
CA ILE A 154 -15.67 10.11 -6.08
C ILE A 154 -16.44 10.04 -4.77
N THR A 155 -15.97 9.18 -3.86
CA THR A 155 -16.50 9.07 -2.50
C THR A 155 -15.57 9.72 -1.49
N ASN A 156 -16.12 10.51 -0.57
CA ASN A 156 -15.35 11.13 0.50
C ASN A 156 -15.25 10.21 1.71
N VAL A 157 -14.04 9.88 2.11
CA VAL A 157 -13.77 9.04 3.28
C VAL A 157 -13.50 9.89 4.50
N LYS A 158 -14.21 9.63 5.61
CA LYS A 158 -13.93 10.26 6.90
C LYS A 158 -12.70 9.63 7.54
N LEU A 159 -11.72 10.44 7.86
CA LEU A 159 -10.48 9.98 8.47
C LEU A 159 -10.48 10.18 9.98
N PRO A 160 -9.97 9.21 10.77
CA PRO A 160 -9.67 9.41 12.17
C PRO A 160 -8.52 10.41 12.32
N LYS A 161 -8.45 11.09 13.45
CA LYS A 161 -7.28 11.93 13.78
C LYS A 161 -6.01 11.08 13.81
N GLU A 162 -4.89 11.67 13.40
CA GLU A 162 -3.59 10.99 13.51
C GLU A 162 -3.27 10.72 14.98
N ARG A 163 -2.92 9.47 15.29
CA ARG A 163 -2.48 9.10 16.65
C ARG A 163 -1.05 9.60 16.83
N THR A 164 -0.86 10.51 17.76
CA THR A 164 0.46 10.92 18.26
C THR A 164 0.91 9.97 19.36
N ASN A 165 2.21 9.72 19.46
CA ASN A 165 2.78 9.05 20.63
C ASN A 165 2.77 10.05 21.79
N GLU A 166 1.72 10.08 22.60
CA GLU A 166 1.66 10.86 23.83
C GLU A 166 2.47 10.22 24.99
N ASN A 167 3.40 9.32 24.68
CA ASN A 167 4.33 8.76 25.67
C ASN A 167 5.76 9.13 25.28
N GLY A 168 6.11 10.39 25.53
CA GLY A 168 7.43 10.93 25.26
C GLY A 168 7.71 12.14 26.15
N SER A 169 7.72 11.93 27.44
CA SER A 169 8.42 12.78 28.42
C SER A 169 9.17 11.88 29.37
#